data_018d3e63e989fcafae69075a71741107
#
_entry.id   018d3e63e989fcafae69075a71741107
#
_cell.length_a   1.000
_cell.length_b   1.000
_cell.length_c   1.000
_cell.angle_alpha   90.00
_cell.angle_beta   90.00
_cell.angle_gamma   90.00
#
_symmetry.space_group_name_H-M   'P 1'
#
loop_
_entity.id
_entity.type
_entity.pdbx_description
1 polymer ?
#
loop_
_entity_poly.entity_id
_entity_poly.type
_entity_poly.pdbx_seq_one_letter_code
_entity_poly.pdbx_strand_id
1 'polypeptide(L)'
;MFSAFGCTKEKVDSKSVTDSIKNVTGQIDNVKKSSKQSANITEDFTVTTTDKKEISGSLYFSESLKTESQPLVILAHQFNETRSQWQQSFIDSLLGSGFKVLTFDIRGHGKSSKQNGNLEDILMDPEQAPNDIKAITDWAKNRQGIDSARIAVIGTSIGGNLALYAGLNCGVKVPIAVSNGKSGFEAFTGYNEMMMGRPHFPRMKNVLLLTGSKDGDTERGQKWIYENFCDFPKEMKVFDSDKHGKSLITEQTEVNVLILSWLRKYL
;
A
#
# COMPACT_ATOMS: atom_id res chain seq x y z
N MET A 1 -35.87 11.10 34.72
CA MET A 1 -34.46 11.52 34.90
C MET A 1 -33.69 11.00 33.71
N PHE A 2 -33.47 11.83 32.70
CA PHE A 2 -32.66 11.49 31.53
C PHE A 2 -31.28 12.13 31.72
N SER A 3 -30.25 11.30 31.83
CA SER A 3 -28.89 11.72 31.94
C SER A 3 -28.33 11.91 30.53
N ALA A 4 -27.96 13.16 30.18
CA ALA A 4 -27.30 13.48 28.93
C ALA A 4 -25.80 13.13 29.04
N PHE A 5 -25.34 12.17 28.26
CA PHE A 5 -23.90 11.94 28.05
C PHE A 5 -23.39 12.97 27.05
N GLY A 6 -22.59 13.90 27.55
CA GLY A 6 -21.88 14.89 26.76
C GLY A 6 -20.72 14.23 25.98
N CYS A 7 -20.79 14.29 24.67
CA CYS A 7 -19.71 13.93 23.77
C CYS A 7 -18.68 15.07 23.78
N THR A 8 -17.56 14.92 24.47
CA THR A 8 -16.42 15.84 24.39
C THR A 8 -15.66 15.58 23.08
N LYS A 9 -15.76 16.53 22.15
CA LYS A 9 -14.88 16.62 20.98
C LYS A 9 -13.48 17.01 21.47
N GLU A 10 -12.55 16.08 21.54
CA GLU A 10 -11.13 16.43 21.67
C GLU A 10 -10.70 17.19 20.40
N LYS A 11 -10.40 18.47 20.58
CA LYS A 11 -9.73 19.28 19.57
C LYS A 11 -8.28 18.81 19.50
N VAL A 12 -7.91 18.19 18.38
CA VAL A 12 -6.50 17.94 18.07
C VAL A 12 -5.81 19.31 17.96
N ASP A 13 -4.84 19.55 18.82
CA ASP A 13 -4.10 20.80 18.88
C ASP A 13 -3.22 20.93 17.63
N SER A 14 -3.55 21.89 16.77
CA SER A 14 -2.84 22.19 15.51
C SER A 14 -1.34 22.49 15.75
N LYS A 15 -0.96 22.84 16.96
CA LYS A 15 0.41 23.11 17.35
C LYS A 15 1.25 21.85 17.48
N SER A 16 0.66 20.74 17.94
CA SER A 16 1.34 19.44 18.05
C SER A 16 1.67 18.83 16.69
N VAL A 17 0.82 19.03 15.69
CA VAL A 17 1.05 18.58 14.31
C VAL A 17 2.17 19.38 13.65
N THR A 18 2.19 20.70 13.86
CA THR A 18 3.22 21.59 13.30
C THR A 18 4.60 21.31 13.91
N ASP A 19 4.67 21.01 15.20
CA ASP A 19 5.93 20.68 15.89
C ASP A 19 6.43 19.28 15.50
N SER A 20 5.54 18.33 15.23
CA SER A 20 5.88 17.03 14.68
C SER A 20 6.45 17.13 13.27
N ILE A 21 5.88 17.97 12.42
CA ILE A 21 6.36 18.23 11.05
C ILE A 21 7.76 18.86 11.07
N LYS A 22 8.02 19.84 11.96
CA LYS A 22 9.34 20.47 12.10
C LYS A 22 10.41 19.52 12.59
N ASN A 23 10.07 18.62 13.53
CA ASN A 23 11.01 17.60 14.01
C ASN A 23 11.35 16.56 12.93
N VAL A 24 10.38 16.15 12.11
CA VAL A 24 10.61 15.22 11.00
C VAL A 24 11.45 15.88 9.90
N THR A 25 11.19 17.14 9.56
CA THR A 25 11.98 17.89 8.55
C THR A 25 13.43 18.07 9.03
N GLY A 26 13.65 18.45 10.29
CA GLY A 26 14.99 18.59 10.88
C GLY A 26 15.77 17.26 10.98
N GLN A 27 15.08 16.13 11.17
CA GLN A 27 15.72 14.81 11.13
C GLN A 27 16.07 14.36 9.72
N ILE A 28 15.27 14.71 8.70
CA ILE A 28 15.55 14.43 7.28
C ILE A 28 16.81 15.19 6.83
N ASP A 29 16.99 16.43 7.25
CA ASP A 29 18.15 17.25 6.89
C ASP A 29 19.44 16.79 7.60
N ASN A 30 19.36 16.26 8.82
CA ASN A 30 20.49 15.68 9.54
C ASN A 30 20.90 14.31 9.00
N VAL A 31 19.97 13.49 8.50
CA VAL A 31 20.27 12.20 7.84
C VAL A 31 21.01 12.43 6.51
N LYS A 32 20.74 13.53 5.80
CA LYS A 32 21.48 13.91 4.58
C LYS A 32 22.95 14.31 4.82
N LYS A 33 23.34 14.63 6.04
CA LYS A 33 24.69 15.13 6.37
C LYS A 33 25.66 14.06 6.93
N SER A 34 25.21 12.86 7.27
CA SER A 34 26.00 11.92 8.08
C SER A 34 26.15 10.50 7.53
N SER A 35 25.71 10.17 6.31
CA SER A 35 25.96 8.83 5.76
C SER A 35 26.75 8.89 4.46
N LYS A 36 27.86 8.15 4.38
CA LYS A 36 28.33 7.59 3.11
C LYS A 36 27.12 6.88 2.51
N GLN A 37 26.47 7.49 1.52
CA GLN A 37 25.30 6.92 0.85
C GLN A 37 25.77 5.62 0.21
N SER A 38 25.43 4.48 0.84
CA SER A 38 25.71 3.17 0.25
C SER A 38 24.94 3.10 -1.07
N ALA A 39 25.58 2.55 -2.10
CA ALA A 39 24.94 2.40 -3.40
C ALA A 39 23.65 1.59 -3.25
N ASN A 40 22.58 2.06 -3.89
CA ASN A 40 21.36 1.30 -4.02
C ASN A 40 21.52 0.26 -5.12
N ILE A 41 21.12 -0.97 -4.84
CA ILE A 41 21.12 -2.08 -5.79
C ILE A 41 19.69 -2.30 -6.28
N THR A 42 19.57 -2.64 -7.56
CA THR A 42 18.31 -3.09 -8.17
C THR A 42 18.54 -4.47 -8.78
N GLU A 43 17.70 -5.43 -8.39
CA GLU A 43 17.66 -6.77 -8.95
C GLU A 43 16.32 -6.98 -9.65
N ASP A 44 16.33 -7.20 -10.96
CA ASP A 44 15.14 -7.63 -11.70
C ASP A 44 14.88 -9.11 -11.45
N PHE A 45 13.60 -9.48 -11.37
CA PHE A 45 13.18 -10.86 -11.17
C PHE A 45 11.87 -11.14 -11.93
N THR A 46 11.56 -12.43 -12.07
CA THR A 46 10.28 -12.92 -12.59
C THR A 46 9.76 -14.02 -11.66
N VAL A 47 8.47 -14.00 -11.37
CA VAL A 47 7.78 -15.06 -10.64
C VAL A 47 6.66 -15.63 -11.51
N THR A 48 6.39 -16.92 -11.34
CA THR A 48 5.30 -17.60 -12.05
C THR A 48 4.12 -17.78 -11.11
N THR A 49 2.95 -17.31 -11.53
CA THR A 49 1.69 -17.48 -10.80
C THR A 49 1.16 -18.92 -10.91
N THR A 50 0.16 -19.28 -10.09
CA THR A 50 -0.49 -20.59 -10.13
C THR A 50 -1.15 -20.89 -11.48
N ASP A 51 -1.65 -19.85 -12.16
CA ASP A 51 -2.24 -19.93 -13.51
C ASP A 51 -1.20 -19.74 -14.64
N LYS A 52 0.11 -19.92 -14.32
CA LYS A 52 1.23 -19.95 -15.28
C LYS A 52 1.51 -18.62 -15.99
N LYS A 53 1.19 -17.48 -15.35
CA LYS A 53 1.62 -16.17 -15.84
C LYS A 53 2.95 -15.79 -15.23
N GLU A 54 3.81 -15.16 -16.01
CA GLU A 54 5.09 -14.61 -15.55
C GLU A 54 4.86 -13.15 -15.15
N ILE A 55 5.19 -12.83 -13.91
CA ILE A 55 5.09 -11.47 -13.35
C ILE A 55 6.49 -10.93 -13.11
N SER A 56 6.80 -9.85 -13.81
CA SER A 56 8.10 -9.18 -13.76
C SER A 56 8.14 -8.12 -12.67
N GLY A 57 9.22 -8.06 -11.92
CA GLY A 57 9.42 -7.09 -10.86
C GLY A 57 10.87 -6.65 -10.71
N SER A 58 11.08 -5.68 -9.84
CA SER A 58 12.40 -5.18 -9.42
C SER A 58 12.44 -5.05 -7.91
N LEU A 59 13.50 -5.57 -7.30
CA LEU A 59 13.80 -5.46 -5.87
C LEU A 59 14.92 -4.45 -5.67
N TYR A 60 14.66 -3.44 -4.83
CA TYR A 60 15.60 -2.37 -4.49
C TYR A 60 16.04 -2.54 -3.03
N PHE A 61 17.32 -2.40 -2.77
CA PHE A 61 17.88 -2.42 -1.41
C PHE A 61 19.22 -1.68 -1.35
N SER A 62 19.60 -1.26 -0.15
CA SER A 62 20.95 -0.70 0.08
C SER A 62 21.99 -1.81 0.08
N GLU A 63 23.13 -1.62 -0.58
CA GLU A 63 24.26 -2.57 -0.58
C GLU A 63 24.66 -3.00 0.83
N SER A 64 24.68 -2.04 1.76
CA SER A 64 25.04 -2.30 3.16
C SER A 64 24.06 -3.22 3.90
N LEU A 65 22.83 -3.38 3.38
CA LEU A 65 21.74 -4.19 3.98
C LEU A 65 21.40 -5.43 3.14
N LYS A 66 22.28 -5.81 2.20
CA LYS A 66 22.00 -6.90 1.25
C LYS A 66 21.64 -8.22 1.93
N THR A 67 22.39 -8.60 2.95
CA THR A 67 22.25 -9.88 3.66
C THR A 67 21.39 -9.79 4.91
N GLU A 68 21.10 -8.59 5.39
CA GLU A 68 20.30 -8.39 6.59
C GLU A 68 18.81 -8.63 6.31
N SER A 69 18.13 -9.24 7.28
CA SER A 69 16.69 -9.42 7.25
C SER A 69 15.99 -8.09 7.50
N GLN A 70 15.45 -7.49 6.42
CA GLN A 70 14.81 -6.18 6.46
C GLN A 70 13.32 -6.26 6.15
N PRO A 71 12.49 -5.35 6.69
CA PRO A 71 11.11 -5.22 6.26
C PRO A 71 11.02 -4.90 4.77
N LEU A 72 9.96 -5.37 4.12
CA LEU A 72 9.71 -5.14 2.70
C LEU A 72 8.47 -4.28 2.49
N VAL A 73 8.57 -3.32 1.57
CA VAL A 73 7.43 -2.57 1.03
C VAL A 73 7.24 -2.95 -0.43
N ILE A 74 6.12 -3.56 -0.75
CA ILE A 74 5.70 -3.90 -2.12
C ILE A 74 4.84 -2.76 -2.66
N LEU A 75 5.12 -2.32 -3.89
CA LEU A 75 4.46 -1.21 -4.57
C LEU A 75 3.65 -1.73 -5.76
N ALA A 76 2.33 -1.63 -5.70
CA ALA A 76 1.39 -2.07 -6.72
C ALA A 76 0.82 -0.88 -7.50
N HIS A 77 1.08 -0.81 -8.82
CA HIS A 77 0.67 0.31 -9.68
C HIS A 77 -0.83 0.31 -9.99
N GLN A 78 -1.35 1.42 -10.53
CA GLN A 78 -2.72 1.55 -10.99
C GLN A 78 -2.90 1.02 -12.42
N PHE A 79 -4.16 0.88 -12.84
CA PHE A 79 -4.52 0.47 -14.22
C PHE A 79 -3.89 1.41 -15.25
N ASN A 80 -3.50 0.85 -16.41
CA ASN A 80 -2.82 1.55 -17.51
C ASN A 80 -1.46 2.19 -17.13
N GLU A 81 -0.88 1.81 -15.99
CA GLU A 81 0.47 2.17 -15.60
C GLU A 81 1.37 0.92 -15.55
N THR A 82 2.60 1.10 -15.16
CA THR A 82 3.57 0.02 -14.92
C THR A 82 4.28 0.27 -13.60
N ARG A 83 5.16 -0.63 -13.18
CA ARG A 83 6.03 -0.40 -12.02
C ARG A 83 6.82 0.91 -12.09
N SER A 84 7.03 1.50 -13.27
CA SER A 84 7.71 2.78 -13.44
C SER A 84 6.89 4.00 -13.00
N GLN A 85 5.61 3.84 -12.62
CA GLN A 85 4.84 4.93 -12.03
C GLN A 85 5.45 5.45 -10.72
N TRP A 86 6.17 4.59 -10.01
CA TRP A 86 6.76 4.92 -8.71
C TRP A 86 8.03 5.75 -8.91
N GLN A 87 7.96 7.02 -8.50
CA GLN A 87 9.09 7.94 -8.62
C GLN A 87 10.28 7.44 -7.80
N GLN A 88 11.49 7.57 -8.36
CA GLN A 88 12.72 7.14 -7.69
C GLN A 88 12.88 7.82 -6.32
N SER A 89 12.51 9.09 -6.19
CA SER A 89 12.54 9.81 -4.91
C SER A 89 11.67 9.18 -3.81
N PHE A 90 10.52 8.58 -4.19
CA PHE A 90 9.68 7.85 -3.24
C PHE A 90 10.34 6.51 -2.84
N ILE A 91 10.88 5.77 -3.81
CA ILE A 91 11.65 4.55 -3.56
C ILE A 91 12.85 4.86 -2.65
N ASP A 92 13.62 5.92 -2.93
CA ASP A 92 14.76 6.33 -2.12
C ASP A 92 14.37 6.72 -0.69
N SER A 93 13.19 7.33 -0.50
CA SER A 93 12.66 7.67 0.82
C SER A 93 12.31 6.43 1.65
N LEU A 94 11.80 5.38 1.00
CA LEU A 94 11.54 4.07 1.62
C LEU A 94 12.86 3.36 1.98
N LEU A 95 13.82 3.32 1.05
CA LEU A 95 15.15 2.74 1.28
C LEU A 95 15.88 3.47 2.41
N GLY A 96 15.85 4.81 2.41
CA GLY A 96 16.43 5.64 3.48
C GLY A 96 15.76 5.46 4.84
N SER A 97 14.57 4.86 4.86
CA SER A 97 13.84 4.49 6.09
C SER A 97 14.14 3.06 6.55
N GLY A 98 15.07 2.35 5.89
CA GLY A 98 15.50 1.00 6.26
C GLY A 98 14.62 -0.12 5.69
N PHE A 99 13.77 0.17 4.72
CA PHE A 99 12.95 -0.83 4.03
C PHE A 99 13.64 -1.33 2.77
N LYS A 100 13.47 -2.60 2.41
CA LYS A 100 13.61 -3.05 1.03
C LYS A 100 12.35 -2.70 0.27
N VAL A 101 12.46 -2.41 -1.03
CA VAL A 101 11.33 -2.00 -1.86
C VAL A 101 11.21 -2.94 -3.03
N LEU A 102 10.00 -3.41 -3.32
CA LEU A 102 9.70 -4.24 -4.47
C LEU A 102 8.64 -3.55 -5.32
N THR A 103 8.88 -3.43 -6.61
CA THR A 103 7.89 -3.00 -7.60
C THR A 103 7.65 -4.12 -8.60
N PHE A 104 6.44 -4.26 -9.12
CA PHE A 104 6.12 -5.26 -10.13
C PHE A 104 5.11 -4.73 -11.15
N ASP A 105 5.08 -5.32 -12.32
CA ASP A 105 4.07 -5.05 -13.33
C ASP A 105 2.91 -6.04 -13.15
N ILE A 106 1.69 -5.55 -12.89
CA ILE A 106 0.48 -6.37 -12.88
C ILE A 106 0.32 -6.98 -14.29
N ARG A 107 -0.18 -8.22 -14.39
CA ARG A 107 -0.45 -8.85 -15.70
C ARG A 107 -1.14 -7.89 -16.67
N GLY A 108 -0.85 -8.01 -17.95
CA GLY A 108 -1.34 -7.10 -18.98
C GLY A 108 -0.57 -5.79 -19.08
N HIS A 109 0.37 -5.52 -18.18
CA HIS A 109 1.16 -4.29 -18.16
C HIS A 109 2.67 -4.59 -18.20
N GLY A 110 3.43 -3.60 -18.68
CA GLY A 110 4.89 -3.60 -18.65
C GLY A 110 5.53 -4.84 -19.26
N LYS A 111 6.35 -5.54 -18.47
CA LYS A 111 7.07 -6.76 -18.87
C LYS A 111 6.39 -8.06 -18.42
N SER A 112 5.27 -7.97 -17.72
CA SER A 112 4.53 -9.16 -17.28
C SER A 112 3.72 -9.81 -18.39
N SER A 113 3.35 -11.07 -18.20
CA SER A 113 2.47 -11.82 -19.12
C SER A 113 1.16 -11.07 -19.36
N LYS A 114 0.58 -11.29 -20.53
CA LYS A 114 -0.76 -10.78 -20.82
C LYS A 114 -1.82 -11.44 -19.93
N GLN A 115 -2.85 -10.68 -19.62
CA GLN A 115 -4.06 -11.14 -18.94
C GLN A 115 -4.83 -12.16 -19.78
N ASN A 116 -5.84 -12.78 -19.17
CA ASN A 116 -6.85 -13.53 -19.91
C ASN A 116 -7.97 -12.56 -20.31
N GLY A 117 -8.54 -12.70 -21.52
CA GLY A 117 -9.59 -11.82 -21.99
C GLY A 117 -9.13 -10.40 -22.31
N ASN A 118 -10.00 -9.42 -22.10
CA ASN A 118 -9.70 -8.00 -22.31
C ASN A 118 -8.86 -7.44 -21.16
N LEU A 119 -8.18 -6.33 -21.38
CA LEU A 119 -7.34 -5.73 -20.35
C LEU A 119 -8.17 -5.28 -19.13
N GLU A 120 -9.37 -4.78 -19.37
CA GLU A 120 -10.30 -4.31 -18.32
C GLU A 120 -10.78 -5.44 -17.41
N ASP A 121 -10.76 -6.70 -17.87
CA ASP A 121 -11.20 -7.85 -17.05
C ASP A 121 -10.35 -8.00 -15.78
N ILE A 122 -9.08 -7.56 -15.79
CA ILE A 122 -8.22 -7.58 -14.61
C ILE A 122 -8.74 -6.73 -13.44
N LEU A 123 -9.63 -5.77 -13.70
CA LEU A 123 -10.19 -4.89 -12.67
C LEU A 123 -11.20 -5.61 -11.77
N MET A 124 -11.82 -6.67 -12.29
CA MET A 124 -12.97 -7.31 -11.64
C MET A 124 -12.84 -8.84 -11.54
N ASP A 125 -11.87 -9.45 -12.20
CA ASP A 125 -11.68 -10.90 -12.18
C ASP A 125 -10.76 -11.32 -11.02
N PRO A 126 -11.29 -12.06 -10.00
CA PRO A 126 -10.53 -12.51 -8.83
C PRO A 126 -9.43 -13.52 -9.16
N GLU A 127 -9.51 -14.17 -10.34
CA GLU A 127 -8.53 -15.17 -10.77
C GLU A 127 -7.36 -14.56 -11.56
N GLN A 128 -7.30 -13.24 -11.68
CA GLN A 128 -6.26 -12.57 -12.44
C GLN A 128 -5.29 -11.76 -11.54
N ALA A 129 -5.47 -10.45 -11.40
CA ALA A 129 -4.56 -9.60 -10.64
C ALA A 129 -4.33 -10.04 -9.17
N PRO A 130 -5.32 -10.61 -8.45
CA PRO A 130 -5.09 -11.21 -7.14
C PRO A 130 -4.07 -12.36 -7.13
N ASN A 131 -3.98 -13.17 -8.19
CA ASN A 131 -2.95 -14.20 -8.31
C ASN A 131 -1.54 -13.60 -8.47
N ASP A 132 -1.42 -12.41 -9.07
CA ASP A 132 -0.13 -11.74 -9.21
C ASP A 132 0.41 -11.29 -7.85
N ILE A 133 -0.39 -10.56 -7.08
CA ILE A 133 0.05 -10.10 -5.75
C ILE A 133 0.30 -11.26 -4.79
N LYS A 134 -0.48 -12.35 -4.91
CA LYS A 134 -0.23 -13.58 -4.15
C LYS A 134 1.13 -14.17 -4.51
N ALA A 135 1.45 -14.36 -5.79
CA ALA A 135 2.72 -14.90 -6.23
C ALA A 135 3.90 -14.00 -5.79
N ILE A 136 3.77 -12.68 -5.90
CA ILE A 136 4.77 -11.70 -5.45
C ILE A 136 4.99 -11.80 -3.94
N THR A 137 3.93 -11.87 -3.14
CA THR A 137 4.05 -11.96 -1.68
C THR A 137 4.63 -13.30 -1.24
N ASP A 138 4.25 -14.39 -1.88
CA ASP A 138 4.80 -15.73 -1.59
C ASP A 138 6.30 -15.80 -1.95
N TRP A 139 6.70 -15.26 -3.09
CA TRP A 139 8.10 -15.15 -3.47
C TRP A 139 8.90 -14.32 -2.46
N ALA A 140 8.36 -13.15 -2.07
CA ALA A 140 9.01 -12.26 -1.13
C ALA A 140 9.23 -12.92 0.25
N LYS A 141 8.24 -13.66 0.75
CA LYS A 141 8.34 -14.37 2.05
C LYS A 141 9.42 -15.44 2.08
N ASN A 142 9.74 -16.03 0.94
CA ASN A 142 10.76 -17.07 0.79
C ASN A 142 12.12 -16.52 0.37
N ARG A 143 12.25 -15.19 0.18
CA ARG A 143 13.50 -14.55 -0.25
C ARG A 143 14.40 -14.28 0.94
N GLN A 144 15.66 -14.76 0.86
CA GLN A 144 16.68 -14.45 1.86
C GLN A 144 16.89 -12.93 1.97
N GLY A 145 17.04 -12.43 3.20
CA GLY A 145 17.21 -11.02 3.49
C GLY A 145 15.91 -10.20 3.52
N ILE A 146 14.75 -10.84 3.40
CA ILE A 146 13.44 -10.24 3.65
C ILE A 146 12.87 -10.80 4.95
N ASP A 147 12.40 -9.92 5.83
CA ASP A 147 11.65 -10.33 7.01
C ASP A 147 10.21 -10.64 6.62
N SER A 148 9.88 -11.91 6.54
CA SER A 148 8.56 -12.40 6.11
C SER A 148 7.41 -11.97 7.04
N ALA A 149 7.70 -11.61 8.30
CA ALA A 149 6.73 -11.09 9.25
C ALA A 149 6.49 -9.58 9.13
N ARG A 150 7.35 -8.87 8.37
CA ARG A 150 7.29 -7.42 8.19
C ARG A 150 7.21 -7.05 6.71
N ILE A 151 6.05 -7.34 6.10
CA ILE A 151 5.75 -7.00 4.70
C ILE A 151 4.58 -6.01 4.69
N ALA A 152 4.75 -4.91 3.97
CA ALA A 152 3.70 -3.96 3.61
C ALA A 152 3.42 -4.00 2.12
N VAL A 153 2.18 -3.68 1.74
CA VAL A 153 1.82 -3.40 0.34
C VAL A 153 1.21 -2.01 0.26
N ILE A 154 1.76 -1.17 -0.60
CA ILE A 154 1.21 0.13 -0.97
C ILE A 154 0.69 0.02 -2.39
N GLY A 155 -0.56 0.37 -2.62
CA GLY A 155 -1.12 0.34 -3.96
C GLY A 155 -2.01 1.53 -4.29
N THR A 156 -2.07 1.86 -5.57
CA THR A 156 -2.93 2.93 -6.11
C THR A 156 -4.03 2.34 -6.97
N SER A 157 -5.28 2.80 -6.83
CA SER A 157 -6.45 2.35 -7.61
C SER A 157 -6.62 0.82 -7.53
N ILE A 158 -6.51 0.08 -8.65
CA ILE A 158 -6.49 -1.39 -8.66
C ILE A 158 -5.40 -1.95 -7.72
N GLY A 159 -4.20 -1.35 -7.74
CA GLY A 159 -3.12 -1.72 -6.81
C GLY A 159 -3.51 -1.54 -5.35
N GLY A 160 -4.35 -0.54 -5.03
CA GLY A 160 -4.94 -0.35 -3.70
C GLY A 160 -5.86 -1.50 -3.31
N ASN A 161 -6.69 -2.00 -4.23
CA ASN A 161 -7.49 -3.20 -4.00
C ASN A 161 -6.62 -4.43 -3.79
N LEU A 162 -5.49 -4.55 -4.53
CA LEU A 162 -4.51 -5.62 -4.32
C LEU A 162 -3.80 -5.53 -2.97
N ALA A 163 -3.52 -4.31 -2.48
CA ALA A 163 -2.95 -4.13 -1.15
C ALA A 163 -3.91 -4.64 -0.05
N LEU A 164 -5.19 -4.33 -0.16
CA LEU A 164 -6.21 -4.80 0.77
C LEU A 164 -6.44 -6.32 0.64
N TYR A 165 -6.47 -6.85 -0.59
CA TYR A 165 -6.52 -8.29 -0.83
C TYR A 165 -5.34 -9.00 -0.14
N ALA A 166 -4.13 -8.46 -0.28
CA ALA A 166 -2.93 -9.03 0.34
C ALA A 166 -2.98 -8.97 1.88
N GLY A 167 -3.57 -7.91 2.44
CA GLY A 167 -3.84 -7.80 3.89
C GLY A 167 -4.77 -8.89 4.40
N LEU A 168 -5.83 -9.23 3.63
CA LEU A 168 -6.81 -10.25 4.00
C LEU A 168 -6.32 -11.68 3.74
N ASN A 169 -5.65 -11.93 2.61
CA ASN A 169 -5.45 -13.27 2.07
C ASN A 169 -3.98 -13.71 1.99
N CYS A 170 -3.03 -12.78 2.04
CA CYS A 170 -1.60 -13.09 1.90
C CYS A 170 -0.80 -12.84 3.18
N GLY A 171 -1.42 -12.53 4.31
CA GLY A 171 -0.73 -12.28 5.59
C GLY A 171 0.22 -11.07 5.55
N VAL A 172 -0.09 -10.07 4.73
CA VAL A 172 0.61 -8.78 4.72
C VAL A 172 0.26 -8.02 5.99
N LYS A 173 1.30 -7.48 6.65
CA LYS A 173 1.15 -6.83 7.97
C LYS A 173 0.55 -5.43 7.88
N VAL A 174 0.93 -4.66 6.85
CA VAL A 174 0.52 -3.26 6.68
C VAL A 174 0.01 -3.04 5.26
N PRO A 175 -1.30 -3.14 5.00
CA PRO A 175 -1.90 -2.74 3.74
C PRO A 175 -2.16 -1.23 3.72
N ILE A 176 -1.73 -0.56 2.63
CA ILE A 176 -1.95 0.87 2.38
C ILE A 176 -2.59 1.01 1.00
N ALA A 177 -3.79 1.58 0.95
CA ALA A 177 -4.54 1.73 -0.28
C ALA A 177 -4.84 3.21 -0.58
N VAL A 178 -4.49 3.63 -1.80
CA VAL A 178 -4.68 5.00 -2.29
C VAL A 178 -5.68 4.99 -3.42
N SER A 179 -6.77 5.72 -3.29
CA SER A 179 -7.82 5.87 -4.32
C SER A 179 -8.40 4.54 -4.82
N ASN A 180 -8.58 3.56 -3.94
CA ASN A 180 -9.21 2.30 -4.32
C ASN A 180 -10.74 2.37 -4.22
N GLY A 181 -11.43 1.60 -5.05
CA GLY A 181 -12.89 1.55 -5.08
C GLY A 181 -13.48 0.33 -4.37
N LYS A 182 -14.75 0.44 -3.90
CA LYS A 182 -15.49 -0.65 -3.28
C LYS A 182 -15.66 -1.84 -4.23
N SER A 183 -16.07 -1.60 -5.47
CA SER A 183 -16.38 -2.66 -6.44
C SER A 183 -15.19 -3.58 -6.72
N GLY A 184 -13.99 -3.00 -6.92
CA GLY A 184 -12.77 -3.79 -7.12
C GLY A 184 -12.37 -4.57 -5.86
N PHE A 185 -12.58 -3.99 -4.67
CA PHE A 185 -12.36 -4.71 -3.41
C PHE A 185 -13.29 -5.92 -3.29
N GLU A 186 -14.60 -5.74 -3.54
CA GLU A 186 -15.59 -6.82 -3.49
C GLU A 186 -15.28 -7.90 -4.52
N ALA A 187 -14.92 -7.50 -5.75
CA ALA A 187 -14.57 -8.43 -6.82
C ALA A 187 -13.35 -9.29 -6.46
N PHE A 188 -12.28 -8.69 -5.95
CA PHE A 188 -11.03 -9.42 -5.65
C PHE A 188 -11.14 -10.29 -4.40
N THR A 189 -11.87 -9.84 -3.39
CA THR A 189 -11.94 -10.56 -2.12
C THR A 189 -13.13 -11.52 -2.03
N GLY A 190 -14.15 -11.36 -2.88
CA GLY A 190 -15.43 -12.04 -2.79
C GLY A 190 -16.29 -11.58 -1.60
N TYR A 191 -15.83 -10.61 -0.82
CA TYR A 191 -16.58 -10.09 0.34
C TYR A 191 -17.46 -8.91 -0.06
N ASN A 192 -18.75 -9.01 0.27
CA ASN A 192 -19.76 -8.01 -0.02
C ASN A 192 -20.73 -7.84 1.16
N GLU A 193 -21.72 -6.97 1.00
CA GLU A 193 -22.70 -6.67 2.06
C GLU A 193 -23.48 -7.90 2.54
N MET A 194 -23.76 -8.88 1.69
CA MET A 194 -24.48 -10.10 2.06
C MET A 194 -23.71 -11.02 2.99
N MET A 195 -22.40 -10.86 3.06
CA MET A 195 -21.51 -11.66 3.91
C MET A 195 -21.26 -11.00 5.28
N MET A 196 -21.67 -9.75 5.46
CA MET A 196 -21.50 -9.01 6.71
C MET A 196 -22.26 -9.68 7.85
N GLY A 197 -21.63 -9.73 9.02
CA GLY A 197 -22.23 -10.36 10.21
C GLY A 197 -22.09 -11.88 10.28
N ARG A 198 -21.44 -12.54 9.31
CA ARG A 198 -21.12 -13.97 9.43
C ARG A 198 -20.04 -14.19 10.49
N PRO A 199 -20.07 -15.31 11.23
CA PRO A 199 -18.97 -15.70 12.11
C PRO A 199 -17.65 -15.78 11.32
N HIS A 200 -16.56 -15.30 11.94
CA HIS A 200 -15.20 -15.32 11.33
C HIS A 200 -15.05 -14.43 10.09
N PHE A 201 -15.79 -13.33 9.99
CA PHE A 201 -15.61 -12.35 8.95
C PHE A 201 -14.18 -11.75 9.05
N PRO A 202 -13.35 -11.83 7.99
CA PRO A 202 -11.96 -11.41 8.07
C PRO A 202 -11.85 -9.89 8.23
N ARG A 203 -10.91 -9.46 9.06
CA ARG A 203 -10.64 -8.05 9.30
C ARG A 203 -9.14 -7.79 9.30
N MET A 204 -8.77 -6.66 8.73
CA MET A 204 -7.37 -6.21 8.65
C MET A 204 -7.03 -5.28 9.81
N LYS A 205 -5.74 -5.27 10.19
CA LYS A 205 -5.15 -4.28 11.10
C LYS A 205 -4.03 -3.52 10.39
N ASN A 206 -3.60 -2.43 11.00
CA ASN A 206 -2.53 -1.56 10.49
C ASN A 206 -2.86 -1.00 9.09
N VAL A 207 -4.14 -0.77 8.81
CA VAL A 207 -4.64 -0.32 7.51
C VAL A 207 -4.58 1.19 7.41
N LEU A 208 -4.05 1.71 6.29
CA LEU A 208 -4.11 3.12 5.93
C LEU A 208 -4.85 3.27 4.61
N LEU A 209 -5.93 4.06 4.61
CA LEU A 209 -6.74 4.39 3.43
C LEU A 209 -6.59 5.88 3.11
N LEU A 210 -6.24 6.20 1.87
CA LEU A 210 -5.97 7.56 1.41
C LEU A 210 -6.75 7.86 0.14
N THR A 211 -7.45 9.00 0.09
CA THR A 211 -8.21 9.40 -1.09
C THR A 211 -8.41 10.92 -1.18
N GLY A 212 -8.76 11.40 -2.36
CA GLY A 212 -9.26 12.76 -2.56
C GLY A 212 -10.77 12.85 -2.36
N SER A 213 -11.25 13.98 -1.80
CA SER A 213 -12.69 14.24 -1.58
C SER A 213 -13.48 14.41 -2.89
N LYS A 214 -12.78 14.67 -3.99
CA LYS A 214 -13.34 14.87 -5.33
C LYS A 214 -12.89 13.76 -6.32
N ASP A 215 -12.38 12.65 -5.81
CA ASP A 215 -11.90 11.49 -6.56
C ASP A 215 -13.04 10.46 -6.77
N GLY A 216 -14.09 10.87 -7.43
CA GLY A 216 -15.25 10.02 -7.73
C GLY A 216 -15.86 9.39 -6.47
N ASP A 217 -16.11 8.07 -6.54
CA ASP A 217 -16.71 7.30 -5.45
C ASP A 217 -15.70 6.68 -4.47
N THR A 218 -14.40 6.98 -4.61
CA THR A 218 -13.34 6.35 -3.82
C THR A 218 -13.48 6.62 -2.33
N GLU A 219 -13.83 7.85 -1.93
CA GLU A 219 -14.08 8.20 -0.52
C GLU A 219 -15.18 7.31 0.10
N ARG A 220 -16.32 7.21 -0.58
CA ARG A 220 -17.46 6.40 -0.12
C ARG A 220 -17.07 4.92 -0.03
N GLY A 221 -16.36 4.42 -1.04
CA GLY A 221 -15.89 3.04 -1.07
C GLY A 221 -14.89 2.73 0.05
N GLN A 222 -13.91 3.60 0.26
CA GLN A 222 -12.92 3.45 1.34
C GLN A 222 -13.57 3.54 2.72
N LYS A 223 -14.53 4.45 2.93
CA LYS A 223 -15.27 4.56 4.19
C LYS A 223 -16.00 3.25 4.50
N TRP A 224 -16.67 2.66 3.52
CA TRP A 224 -17.34 1.37 3.68
C TRP A 224 -16.34 0.26 4.07
N ILE A 225 -15.19 0.18 3.41
CA ILE A 225 -14.12 -0.79 3.74
C ILE A 225 -13.60 -0.54 5.16
N TYR A 226 -13.32 0.73 5.51
CA TYR A 226 -12.83 1.13 6.82
C TYR A 226 -13.73 0.70 7.98
N GLU A 227 -15.03 0.86 7.81
CA GLU A 227 -16.03 0.52 8.83
C GLU A 227 -16.21 -0.99 8.97
N ASN A 228 -16.17 -1.72 7.86
CA ASN A 228 -16.59 -3.11 7.83
C ASN A 228 -15.42 -4.12 7.83
N PHE A 229 -14.24 -3.77 7.32
CA PHE A 229 -13.11 -4.70 7.13
C PHE A 229 -11.85 -4.34 7.92
N CYS A 230 -11.83 -3.21 8.61
CA CYS A 230 -10.64 -2.77 9.33
C CYS A 230 -10.87 -2.73 10.83
N ASP A 231 -9.90 -3.31 11.58
CA ASP A 231 -9.77 -3.17 13.03
C ASP A 231 -8.60 -2.25 13.36
N PHE A 232 -8.58 -1.72 14.58
CA PHE A 232 -7.47 -0.91 15.06
C PHE A 232 -6.16 -1.73 15.17
N PRO A 233 -5.01 -1.13 14.82
CA PRO A 233 -4.81 0.22 14.27
C PRO A 233 -5.31 0.34 12.83
N LYS A 234 -6.06 1.42 12.56
CA LYS A 234 -6.53 1.79 11.22
C LYS A 234 -6.66 3.30 11.12
N GLU A 235 -6.42 3.86 9.94
CA GLU A 235 -6.63 5.27 9.65
C GLU A 235 -7.19 5.45 8.23
N MET A 236 -8.04 6.43 8.06
CA MET A 236 -8.50 6.92 6.77
C MET A 236 -8.31 8.43 6.71
N LYS A 237 -7.61 8.90 5.68
CA LYS A 237 -7.39 10.32 5.43
C LYS A 237 -7.97 10.72 4.08
N VAL A 238 -8.83 11.71 4.10
CA VAL A 238 -9.39 12.35 2.89
C VAL A 238 -8.72 13.70 2.70
N PHE A 239 -8.17 13.92 1.51
CA PHE A 239 -7.53 15.17 1.10
C PHE A 239 -8.52 16.01 0.28
N ASP A 240 -8.47 17.33 0.39
CA ASP A 240 -9.24 18.21 -0.51
C ASP A 240 -8.58 18.22 -1.89
N SER A 241 -8.88 17.21 -2.70
CA SER A 241 -8.22 16.95 -3.98
C SER A 241 -9.14 16.17 -4.92
N ASP A 242 -8.98 16.45 -6.23
CA ASP A 242 -9.56 15.69 -7.34
C ASP A 242 -8.61 14.62 -7.89
N LYS A 243 -7.43 14.49 -7.31
CA LYS A 243 -6.35 13.63 -7.81
C LYS A 243 -6.60 12.17 -7.46
N HIS A 244 -6.38 11.29 -8.43
CA HIS A 244 -6.53 9.84 -8.33
C HIS A 244 -5.18 9.13 -8.22
N GLY A 245 -5.08 8.21 -7.29
CA GLY A 245 -3.99 7.23 -7.19
C GLY A 245 -2.59 7.84 -7.24
N LYS A 246 -1.86 7.59 -8.33
CA LYS A 246 -0.51 8.11 -8.59
C LYS A 246 -0.42 9.62 -8.41
N SER A 247 -1.37 10.36 -8.99
CA SER A 247 -1.36 11.83 -8.93
C SER A 247 -1.55 12.34 -7.51
N LEU A 248 -2.35 11.67 -6.68
CA LEU A 248 -2.50 12.02 -5.27
C LEU A 248 -1.16 11.87 -4.52
N ILE A 249 -0.41 10.79 -4.76
CA ILE A 249 0.91 10.56 -4.16
C ILE A 249 1.93 11.60 -4.62
N THR A 250 1.92 11.96 -5.90
CA THR A 250 2.95 12.83 -6.49
C THR A 250 2.72 14.31 -6.23
N GLU A 251 1.47 14.73 -6.11
CA GLU A 251 1.10 16.16 -5.99
C GLU A 251 0.83 16.57 -4.53
N GLN A 252 0.56 15.60 -3.62
CA GLN A 252 0.29 15.87 -2.21
C GLN A 252 1.44 15.37 -1.34
N THR A 253 2.35 16.25 -0.97
CA THR A 253 3.52 15.90 -0.14
C THR A 253 3.14 15.25 1.20
N GLU A 254 2.02 15.64 1.80
CA GLU A 254 1.50 15.05 3.04
C GLU A 254 1.22 13.55 2.91
N VAL A 255 0.83 13.06 1.72
CA VAL A 255 0.57 11.64 1.47
C VAL A 255 1.82 10.81 1.74
N ASN A 256 2.97 11.24 1.20
CA ASN A 256 4.23 10.54 1.38
C ASN A 256 4.70 10.55 2.84
N VAL A 257 4.54 11.69 3.52
CA VAL A 257 4.87 11.82 4.95
C VAL A 257 4.01 10.88 5.80
N LEU A 258 2.70 10.82 5.53
CA LEU A 258 1.78 9.96 6.25
C LEU A 258 2.08 8.48 6.00
N ILE A 259 2.33 8.08 4.76
CA ILE A 259 2.73 6.71 4.41
C ILE A 259 4.00 6.30 5.16
N LEU A 260 5.06 7.12 5.12
CA LEU A 260 6.32 6.82 5.80
C LEU A 260 6.17 6.74 7.31
N SER A 261 5.40 7.64 7.92
CA SER A 261 5.14 7.62 9.36
C SER A 261 4.34 6.38 9.77
N TRP A 262 3.36 5.96 8.96
CA TRP A 262 2.57 4.76 9.20
C TRP A 262 3.41 3.49 9.12
N LEU A 263 4.24 3.37 8.09
CA LEU A 263 5.17 2.25 7.93
C LEU A 263 6.13 2.13 9.12
N ARG A 264 6.78 3.23 9.51
CA ARG A 264 7.73 3.24 10.66
C ARG A 264 7.08 2.82 11.97
N LYS A 265 5.79 3.06 12.13
CA LYS A 265 5.06 2.76 13.35
C LYS A 265 4.56 1.31 13.40
N TYR A 266 4.18 0.75 12.26
CA TYR A 266 3.45 -0.51 12.24
C TYR A 266 4.15 -1.65 11.49
N LEU A 267 5.16 -1.36 10.66
CA LEU A 267 5.93 -2.36 9.95
C LEU A 267 7.21 -2.72 10.70
#